data_a16d69443e72bf3da50d6d4f743b20e6
#
_entry.id   a16d69443e72bf3da50d6d4f743b20e6
#
_cell.length_a   1.000
_cell.length_b   1.000
_cell.length_c   1.000
_cell.angle_alpha   90.00
_cell.angle_beta   90.00
_cell.angle_gamma   90.00
#
_symmetry.space_group_name_H-M   'P 1'
#
loop_
_entity.id
_entity.type
_entity.pdbx_description
1 polymer ?
#
loop_
_entity_poly.entity_id
_entity_poly.type
_entity_poly.pdbx_seq_one_letter_code
_entity_poly.pdbx_strand_id
1 'polypeptide(L)'
;MSLIGTRYRFGGTSEAGFDCSGFIGYLFREEAGMNLPRSTREMINVDAPLVARSALKPGDLLFFATNGRRGRVSHAGIYVGDNQFIHSSSRKSGGVRVDSLGDSYWSKTFIEAKRALAMAPAAAPIVTARQ
;
A
#
# COMPACT_ATOMS: atom_id res chain seq x y z
N MET A 1 6.08 -6.90 14.58
CA MET A 1 7.28 -6.11 14.27
C MET A 1 6.87 -4.83 13.54
N SER A 2 7.52 -3.74 13.87
CA SER A 2 7.19 -2.46 13.24
C SER A 2 8.26 -2.07 12.23
N LEU A 3 7.80 -1.66 11.05
CA LEU A 3 8.70 -1.12 10.02
C LEU A 3 8.66 0.40 9.99
N ILE A 4 7.85 1.01 10.87
CA ILE A 4 7.78 2.46 10.95
C ILE A 4 9.17 3.02 11.28
N GLY A 5 9.58 4.04 10.54
CA GLY A 5 10.91 4.63 10.70
C GLY A 5 11.95 4.10 9.72
N THR A 6 11.64 3.01 8.99
CA THR A 6 12.55 2.52 7.96
C THR A 6 12.68 3.59 6.88
N ARG A 7 13.92 3.88 6.48
CA ARG A 7 14.17 4.97 5.53
C ARG A 7 13.56 4.72 4.16
N TYR A 8 13.27 5.80 3.47
CA TYR A 8 12.94 5.72 2.06
C TYR A 8 14.22 5.50 1.26
N ARG A 9 14.15 4.63 0.26
CA ARG A 9 15.29 4.37 -0.62
C ARG A 9 14.75 4.06 -2.02
N PHE A 10 15.13 4.87 -2.99
CA PHE A 10 14.67 4.67 -4.37
C PHE A 10 15.06 3.27 -4.84
N GLY A 11 14.10 2.52 -5.36
CA GLY A 11 14.33 1.15 -5.79
C GLY A 11 14.43 0.15 -4.65
N GLY A 12 14.25 0.58 -3.39
CA GLY A 12 14.43 -0.28 -2.23
C GLY A 12 13.30 -1.25 -2.00
N THR A 13 13.65 -2.48 -1.63
CA THR A 13 12.68 -3.55 -1.41
C THR A 13 12.94 -4.34 -0.12
N SER A 14 13.78 -3.82 0.75
CA SER A 14 14.17 -4.52 1.98
C SER A 14 14.17 -3.57 3.17
N GLU A 15 14.39 -4.13 4.36
CA GLU A 15 14.44 -3.34 5.59
C GLU A 15 15.58 -2.34 5.61
N ALA A 16 16.52 -2.43 4.67
CA ALA A 16 17.56 -1.41 4.52
C ALA A 16 17.02 -0.11 3.94
N GLY A 17 15.84 -0.16 3.35
CA GLY A 17 15.13 0.99 2.81
C GLY A 17 14.12 0.54 1.78
N PHE A 18 13.00 1.26 1.69
CA PHE A 18 11.91 0.94 0.76
C PHE A 18 11.52 2.17 -0.07
N ASP A 19 11.21 1.95 -1.35
CA ASP A 19 10.38 2.93 -2.04
C ASP A 19 8.91 2.54 -1.75
N CYS A 20 7.94 3.29 -2.26
CA CYS A 20 6.54 3.08 -1.87
C CYS A 20 6.03 1.70 -2.31
N SER A 21 6.29 1.29 -3.53
CA SER A 21 5.82 -0.02 -4.01
C SER A 21 6.65 -1.15 -3.43
N GLY A 22 7.93 -0.91 -3.15
CA GLY A 22 8.80 -1.91 -2.52
C GLY A 22 8.33 -2.25 -1.12
N PHE A 23 7.88 -1.24 -0.36
CA PHE A 23 7.33 -1.44 0.97
C PHE A 23 6.07 -2.31 0.91
N ILE A 24 5.15 -1.96 0.02
CA ILE A 24 3.90 -2.69 -0.13
C ILE A 24 4.16 -4.12 -0.57
N GLY A 25 5.04 -4.32 -1.55
CA GLY A 25 5.39 -5.65 -2.03
C GLY A 25 6.00 -6.50 -0.94
N TYR A 26 6.88 -5.90 -0.13
CA TYR A 26 7.51 -6.59 1.00
C TYR A 26 6.46 -7.07 1.99
N LEU A 27 5.55 -6.18 2.40
CA LEU A 27 4.52 -6.54 3.38
C LEU A 27 3.58 -7.62 2.86
N PHE A 28 3.14 -7.50 1.62
CA PHE A 28 2.21 -8.48 1.06
C PHE A 28 2.89 -9.85 0.90
N ARG A 29 4.16 -9.88 0.54
CA ARG A 29 4.90 -11.13 0.45
C ARG A 29 5.10 -11.77 1.82
N GLU A 30 5.51 -10.97 2.81
CA GLU A 30 5.83 -11.48 4.14
C GLU A 30 4.58 -11.82 4.95
N GLU A 31 3.52 -11.03 4.83
CA GLU A 31 2.34 -11.19 5.69
C GLU A 31 1.20 -11.95 5.02
N ALA A 32 1.10 -11.91 3.71
CA ALA A 32 -0.01 -12.52 3.00
C ALA A 32 0.43 -13.57 1.97
N GLY A 33 1.73 -13.77 1.79
CA GLY A 33 2.23 -14.72 0.81
C GLY A 33 1.88 -14.34 -0.63
N MET A 34 1.66 -13.06 -0.89
CA MET A 34 1.26 -12.57 -2.20
C MET A 34 2.40 -11.82 -2.87
N ASN A 35 2.56 -12.07 -4.18
CA ASN A 35 3.52 -11.34 -4.98
C ASN A 35 2.77 -10.30 -5.81
N LEU A 36 2.89 -9.04 -5.43
CA LEU A 36 2.29 -7.94 -6.17
C LEU A 36 3.27 -7.44 -7.24
N PRO A 37 2.75 -6.74 -8.28
CA PRO A 37 3.64 -6.11 -9.25
C PRO A 37 4.62 -5.17 -8.57
N ARG A 38 5.77 -4.93 -9.20
CA ARG A 38 6.85 -4.17 -8.58
C ARG A 38 6.57 -2.68 -8.47
N SER A 39 5.76 -2.11 -9.35
CA SER A 39 5.55 -0.67 -9.38
C SER A 39 4.11 -0.29 -9.06
N THR A 40 3.90 0.96 -8.59
CA THR A 40 2.56 1.46 -8.32
C THR A 40 1.72 1.52 -9.59
N ARG A 41 2.35 1.83 -10.73
CA ARG A 41 1.65 1.88 -12.01
C ARG A 41 1.08 0.54 -12.40
N GLU A 42 1.78 -0.53 -12.06
CA GLU A 42 1.29 -1.87 -12.33
C GLU A 42 0.31 -2.33 -11.26
N MET A 43 0.56 -1.95 -10.01
CA MET A 43 -0.33 -2.32 -8.90
C MET A 43 -1.74 -1.78 -9.08
N ILE A 44 -1.88 -0.56 -9.60
CA ILE A 44 -3.20 0.04 -9.77
C ILE A 44 -4.03 -0.72 -10.82
N ASN A 45 -3.37 -1.49 -11.68
CA ASN A 45 -4.02 -2.25 -12.72
C ASN A 45 -4.29 -3.72 -12.35
N VAL A 46 -3.98 -4.13 -11.12
CA VAL A 46 -4.30 -5.51 -10.72
C VAL A 46 -5.81 -5.72 -10.73
N ASP A 47 -6.22 -6.95 -11.02
CA ASP A 47 -7.62 -7.31 -11.12
C ASP A 47 -8.22 -7.59 -9.74
N ALA A 48 -8.16 -6.60 -8.87
CA ALA A 48 -8.70 -6.67 -7.53
C ALA A 48 -9.93 -5.76 -7.44
N PRO A 49 -10.88 -6.07 -6.55
CA PRO A 49 -12.08 -5.24 -6.41
C PRO A 49 -11.74 -3.80 -6.02
N LEU A 50 -12.41 -2.85 -6.67
CA LEU A 50 -12.35 -1.46 -6.27
C LEU A 50 -13.11 -1.29 -4.95
N VAL A 51 -12.60 -0.41 -4.09
CA VAL A 51 -13.20 -0.17 -2.79
C VAL A 51 -13.54 1.32 -2.67
N ALA A 52 -14.78 1.61 -2.32
CA ALA A 52 -15.18 2.99 -2.05
C ALA A 52 -14.45 3.48 -0.80
N ARG A 53 -14.15 4.78 -0.76
CA ARG A 53 -13.46 5.36 0.38
C ARG A 53 -14.21 5.10 1.70
N SER A 54 -15.53 5.10 1.66
CA SER A 54 -16.36 4.85 2.84
C SER A 54 -16.38 3.40 3.27
N ALA A 55 -15.84 2.49 2.46
CA ALA A 55 -15.84 1.05 2.73
C ALA A 55 -14.45 0.47 2.96
N LEU A 56 -13.46 1.32 3.18
CA LEU A 56 -12.08 0.88 3.37
C LEU A 56 -11.91 -0.02 4.59
N LYS A 57 -11.06 -1.03 4.44
CA LYS A 57 -10.70 -1.96 5.52
C LYS A 57 -9.19 -2.09 5.60
N PRO A 58 -8.65 -2.39 6.78
CA PRO A 58 -7.20 -2.60 6.91
C PRO A 58 -6.69 -3.61 5.88
N GLY A 59 -5.59 -3.25 5.23
CA GLY A 59 -5.01 -4.07 4.19
C GLY A 59 -5.35 -3.61 2.78
N ASP A 60 -6.34 -2.73 2.61
CA ASP A 60 -6.69 -2.23 1.29
C ASP A 60 -5.55 -1.34 0.76
N LEU A 61 -5.28 -1.45 -0.54
CA LEU A 61 -4.28 -0.61 -1.20
C LEU A 61 -4.89 0.73 -1.57
N LEU A 62 -4.17 1.81 -1.27
CA LEU A 62 -4.57 3.17 -1.59
C LEU A 62 -3.61 3.73 -2.63
N PHE A 63 -4.14 4.40 -3.64
CA PHE A 63 -3.32 4.96 -4.72
C PHE A 63 -3.49 6.47 -4.80
N PHE A 64 -2.37 7.16 -5.01
CA PHE A 64 -2.30 8.62 -4.98
C PHE A 64 -1.56 9.17 -6.19
N ALA A 65 -1.94 10.37 -6.61
CA ALA A 65 -1.23 11.12 -7.65
C ALA A 65 -0.51 12.28 -7.00
N THR A 66 0.73 12.04 -6.58
CA THR A 66 1.50 13.02 -5.80
C THR A 66 2.48 13.86 -6.64
N ASN A 67 2.57 13.58 -7.93
CA ASN A 67 3.50 14.27 -8.82
C ASN A 67 2.85 15.41 -9.62
N GLY A 68 1.68 15.86 -9.19
CA GLY A 68 0.97 16.94 -9.85
C GLY A 68 0.22 16.54 -11.11
N ARG A 69 0.22 15.26 -11.47
CA ARG A 69 -0.48 14.78 -12.67
C ARG A 69 -1.74 14.03 -12.27
N ARG A 70 -2.87 14.68 -12.42
CA ARG A 70 -4.15 14.09 -12.09
C ARG A 70 -4.37 12.76 -12.81
N GLY A 71 -4.88 11.78 -12.07
CA GLY A 71 -5.19 10.48 -12.62
C GLY A 71 -3.99 9.60 -12.90
N ARG A 72 -2.79 10.08 -12.67
CA ARG A 72 -1.58 9.29 -12.86
C ARG A 72 -1.02 8.88 -11.52
N VAL A 73 -1.12 7.59 -11.20
CA VAL A 73 -0.63 7.08 -9.92
C VAL A 73 0.89 7.24 -9.83
N SER A 74 1.34 7.76 -8.70
CA SER A 74 2.77 7.90 -8.43
C SER A 74 3.14 7.42 -7.03
N HIS A 75 2.14 7.09 -6.20
CA HIS A 75 2.37 6.70 -4.82
C HIS A 75 1.28 5.76 -4.37
N ALA A 76 1.59 4.91 -3.38
CA ALA A 76 0.63 3.97 -2.85
C ALA A 76 0.90 3.73 -1.37
N GLY A 77 -0.14 3.33 -0.64
CA GLY A 77 -0.05 2.99 0.76
C GLY A 77 -1.02 1.87 1.10
N ILE A 78 -1.04 1.49 2.36
CA ILE A 78 -1.92 0.43 2.87
C ILE A 78 -2.77 1.00 3.98
N TYR A 79 -4.10 0.85 3.85
CA TYR A 79 -5.02 1.32 4.86
C TYR A 79 -4.85 0.52 6.15
N VAL A 80 -4.84 1.19 7.30
CA VAL A 80 -4.66 0.52 8.58
C VAL A 80 -5.84 0.73 9.54
N GLY A 81 -6.91 1.38 9.08
CA GLY A 81 -8.07 1.67 9.92
C GLY A 81 -8.04 3.11 10.42
N ASP A 82 -9.13 3.55 11.00
CA ASP A 82 -9.26 4.89 11.60
C ASP A 82 -8.87 6.03 10.66
N ASN A 83 -9.21 5.86 9.37
CA ASN A 83 -8.91 6.87 8.35
C ASN A 83 -7.40 7.12 8.19
N GLN A 84 -6.57 6.13 8.54
CA GLN A 84 -5.11 6.23 8.47
C GLN A 84 -4.54 5.19 7.53
N PHE A 85 -3.33 5.46 7.03
CA PHE A 85 -2.64 4.51 6.17
C PHE A 85 -1.14 4.55 6.44
N ILE A 86 -0.48 3.42 6.15
CA ILE A 86 0.97 3.29 6.30
C ILE A 86 1.59 3.24 4.91
N HIS A 87 2.74 3.90 4.73
CA HIS A 87 3.41 3.97 3.45
C HIS A 87 4.88 4.34 3.63
N SER A 88 5.68 4.14 2.57
CA SER A 88 7.05 4.62 2.55
C SER A 88 7.09 5.89 1.70
N SER A 89 7.33 7.02 2.36
CA SER A 89 7.23 8.34 1.75
C SER A 89 8.61 8.88 1.37
N SER A 90 8.72 9.45 0.17
CA SER A 90 9.94 10.10 -0.29
C SER A 90 10.03 11.55 0.16
N ARG A 91 8.98 12.05 0.82
CA ARG A 91 8.97 13.44 1.27
C ARG A 91 9.99 13.65 2.38
N LYS A 92 10.37 14.90 2.58
CA LYS A 92 11.26 15.26 3.68
C LYS A 92 10.72 14.68 4.98
N SER A 93 11.58 14.11 5.79
CA SER A 93 11.18 13.36 6.99
C SER A 93 10.34 12.14 6.68
N GLY A 94 10.51 11.58 5.49
CA GLY A 94 9.72 10.47 5.03
C GLY A 94 10.17 9.12 5.57
N GLY A 95 10.17 8.11 4.69
CA GLY A 95 10.36 6.72 5.10
C GLY A 95 9.02 6.11 5.47
N VAL A 96 9.04 4.97 6.14
CA VAL A 96 7.82 4.29 6.53
C VAL A 96 7.16 5.04 7.67
N ARG A 97 5.91 5.47 7.44
CA ARG A 97 5.18 6.28 8.39
C ARG A 97 3.67 6.11 8.21
N VAL A 98 2.92 6.56 9.21
CA VAL A 98 1.45 6.58 9.13
C VAL A 98 1.00 8.00 8.91
N ASP A 99 0.07 8.18 7.97
CA ASP A 99 -0.55 9.48 7.69
C ASP A 99 -2.07 9.31 7.65
N SER A 100 -2.78 10.44 7.68
CA SER A 100 -4.24 10.46 7.70
C SER A 100 -4.82 10.76 6.32
N LEU A 101 -5.84 10.00 5.92
CA LEU A 101 -6.61 10.33 4.73
C LEU A 101 -7.41 11.60 4.89
N GLY A 102 -7.58 12.07 6.14
CA GLY A 102 -8.24 13.35 6.40
C GLY A 102 -7.33 14.54 6.17
N ASP A 103 -6.02 14.32 6.03
CA ASP A 103 -5.09 15.38 5.68
C ASP A 103 -5.41 15.89 4.28
N SER A 104 -5.42 17.21 4.10
CA SER A 104 -5.85 17.80 2.83
C SER A 104 -4.99 17.37 1.66
N TYR A 105 -3.68 17.22 1.87
CA TYR A 105 -2.79 16.77 0.79
C TYR A 105 -3.14 15.36 0.34
N TRP A 106 -3.30 14.43 1.28
CA TRP A 106 -3.59 13.04 0.93
C TRP A 106 -5.01 12.87 0.39
N SER A 107 -5.96 13.61 0.96
CA SER A 107 -7.33 13.58 0.47
C SER A 107 -7.42 14.08 -0.97
N LYS A 108 -6.70 15.15 -1.27
CA LYS A 108 -6.72 15.78 -2.59
C LYS A 108 -6.02 14.92 -3.65
N THR A 109 -5.00 14.17 -3.28
CA THR A 109 -4.22 13.37 -4.23
C THR A 109 -4.71 11.94 -4.37
N PHE A 110 -5.66 11.53 -3.54
CA PHE A 110 -6.21 10.17 -3.57
C PHE A 110 -6.90 9.89 -4.90
N ILE A 111 -6.60 8.73 -5.51
CA ILE A 111 -7.21 8.31 -6.77
C ILE A 111 -8.27 7.23 -6.52
N GLU A 112 -7.85 6.09 -5.99
CA GLU A 112 -8.75 4.96 -5.79
C GLU A 112 -8.11 3.96 -4.84
N ALA A 113 -8.91 3.00 -4.36
CA ALA A 113 -8.44 1.92 -3.50
C ALA A 113 -8.84 0.58 -4.09
N LYS A 114 -8.04 -0.44 -3.81
CA LYS A 114 -8.32 -1.81 -4.24
C LYS A 114 -8.09 -2.78 -3.10
N ARG A 115 -8.96 -3.80 -3.04
CA ARG A 115 -8.85 -4.82 -2.00
C ARG A 115 -7.98 -5.98 -2.51
N ALA A 116 -6.67 -5.75 -2.53
CA ALA A 116 -5.74 -6.74 -3.05
C ALA A 116 -5.78 -8.04 -2.24
N LEU A 117 -6.11 -7.98 -0.95
CA LEU A 117 -6.22 -9.19 -0.14
C LEU A 117 -7.30 -10.15 -0.65
N ALA A 118 -8.27 -9.64 -1.42
CA ALA A 118 -9.28 -10.52 -2.03
C ALA A 118 -8.66 -11.45 -3.08
N MET A 119 -7.44 -11.16 -3.54
CA MET A 119 -6.72 -11.99 -4.49
C MET A 119 -5.80 -13.00 -3.80
N ALA A 120 -5.73 -12.99 -2.46
CA ALA A 120 -4.86 -13.90 -1.74
C ALA A 120 -5.28 -15.36 -1.99
N PRO A 121 -4.31 -16.29 -2.04
CA PRO A 121 -4.65 -17.70 -2.22
C PRO A 121 -5.62 -18.18 -1.14
N ALA A 122 -6.70 -18.83 -1.55
CA ALA A 122 -7.70 -19.33 -0.62
C ALA A 122 -7.11 -20.36 0.33
N ALA A 123 -6.16 -21.11 -0.14
CA ALA A 123 -5.50 -22.12 0.64
C ALA A 123 -4.75 -21.54 1.82
N ALA A 124 -4.60 -20.34 1.77
CA ALA A 124 -4.01 -19.75 2.95
C ALA A 124 -4.83 -20.07 4.15
N PRO A 125 -5.31 -21.09 3.79
CA PRO A 125 -5.71 -21.35 4.51
C PRO A 125 -5.65 -21.81 5.35
N ILE A 126 -5.86 -22.02 5.14
CA ILE A 126 -6.07 -22.48 5.53
C ILE A 126 -5.87 -22.90 6.12
N VAL A 127 -5.63 -23.13 5.89
CA VAL A 127 -5.56 -23.64 6.10
C VAL A 127 -5.60 -23.93 6.76
N THR A 128 -5.52 -24.15 6.57
CA THR A 128 -5.65 -24.66 6.89
C THR A 128 -5.66 -24.96 7.36
N ALA A 129 -5.59 -25.23 7.41
CA ALA A 129 -5.68 -25.78 7.55
C ALA A 129 -5.56 -26.01 7.81
N ARG A 130 -5.27 -26.13 7.73
CA ARG A 130 -5.28 -26.55 7.58
C ARG A 130 -5.34 -26.87 7.93
N GLN A 131 -5.21 -27.12 7.87
CA GLN A 131 -5.41 -27.63 7.77
C GLN A 131 -5.37 -27.75 8.01
#